data_26b2e3e814e42358cc7c5bbe6296d61f
#
_entry.id   26b2e3e814e42358cc7c5bbe6296d61f
#
_cell.length_a   1.000
_cell.length_b   1.000
_cell.length_c   1.000
_cell.angle_alpha   90.00
_cell.angle_beta   90.00
_cell.angle_gamma   90.00
#
_symmetry.space_group_name_H-M   'P 1'
#
loop_
_entity.id
_entity.type
_entity.pdbx_description
1 polymer ?
#
loop_
_entity_poly.entity_id
_entity_poly.type
_entity_poly.pdbx_seq_one_letter_code
_entity_poly.pdbx_strand_id
1 'polypeptide(L)'
;MINVAVLGYGTVGSGVVEVIEKNKDMVNKKSAQELEVKYILDLRDFPGDPYENKVIHDFNTILQDDSVTIICETMGGVGAAYQFTKQALELGKSVCTSNKELVAKHGPELLQIAREHNCNYLFEASVGGGIPIIRPLNYSLTAEKIEAVNGILNGTTNYILSKMEKEGADFDTVLKEAQDKGYAERNPEADVEGYDACRKIAILSSLMFGKNVDSEKVPTEGITKITAADFEYANAAEYTIKLLGRSRAIDDDTAEVMVAPFMLPKDHPLAMVYGVFNAVFVTGNMLGDSMYYGRGAGKLPTASA
;
A
#
# COMPACT_ATOMS: atom_id res chain seq x y z
N MET A 1 28.72 7.34 1.85
CA MET A 1 28.03 6.19 1.17
C MET A 1 26.95 5.67 2.10
N ILE A 2 25.76 5.48 1.60
CA ILE A 2 24.61 4.89 2.34
C ILE A 2 24.48 3.43 1.90
N ASN A 3 24.65 2.49 2.82
CA ASN A 3 24.45 1.07 2.56
C ASN A 3 23.01 0.68 2.93
N VAL A 4 22.36 0.00 2.00
CA VAL A 4 20.98 -0.49 2.12
C VAL A 4 20.99 -2.00 2.24
N ALA A 5 20.17 -2.55 3.13
CA ALA A 5 19.83 -3.97 3.13
C ALA A 5 18.37 -4.17 2.67
N VAL A 6 18.12 -5.18 1.87
CA VAL A 6 16.78 -5.56 1.40
C VAL A 6 16.40 -6.88 2.05
N LEU A 7 15.30 -6.90 2.81
CA LEU A 7 14.79 -8.12 3.45
C LEU A 7 13.67 -8.72 2.59
N GLY A 8 13.93 -9.92 2.06
CA GLY A 8 13.09 -10.60 1.08
C GLY A 8 13.44 -10.23 -0.36
N TYR A 9 13.81 -11.23 -1.16
CA TYR A 9 14.15 -11.05 -2.58
C TYR A 9 13.06 -11.65 -3.49
N GLY A 10 11.80 -11.36 -3.11
CA GLY A 10 10.63 -11.65 -3.93
C GLY A 10 10.36 -10.57 -4.97
N THR A 11 9.11 -10.45 -5.41
CA THR A 11 8.70 -9.48 -6.43
C THR A 11 9.06 -8.04 -6.06
N VAL A 12 8.76 -7.61 -4.85
CA VAL A 12 9.03 -6.23 -4.42
C VAL A 12 10.51 -6.01 -4.13
N GLY A 13 11.16 -6.90 -3.39
CA GLY A 13 12.58 -6.75 -3.03
C GLY A 13 13.50 -6.76 -4.24
N SER A 14 13.29 -7.66 -5.21
CA SER A 14 14.05 -7.60 -6.48
C SER A 14 13.76 -6.32 -7.27
N GLY A 15 12.54 -5.77 -7.13
CA GLY A 15 12.19 -4.46 -7.67
C GLY A 15 12.95 -3.31 -7.02
N VAL A 16 13.13 -3.33 -5.69
CA VAL A 16 13.92 -2.32 -4.96
C VAL A 16 15.36 -2.31 -5.46
N VAL A 17 15.99 -3.48 -5.56
CA VAL A 17 17.34 -3.59 -6.10
C VAL A 17 17.40 -3.04 -7.52
N GLU A 18 16.46 -3.43 -8.39
CA GLU A 18 16.38 -2.96 -9.77
C GLU A 18 16.21 -1.43 -9.86
N VAL A 19 15.36 -0.82 -9.06
CA VAL A 19 15.15 0.64 -9.04
C VAL A 19 16.39 1.38 -8.60
N ILE A 20 17.06 0.92 -7.53
CA ILE A 20 18.27 1.54 -7.02
C ILE A 20 19.38 1.48 -8.08
N GLU A 21 19.62 0.32 -8.70
CA GLU A 21 20.68 0.15 -9.67
C GLU A 21 20.40 0.89 -10.99
N LYS A 22 19.18 0.79 -11.53
CA LYS A 22 18.83 1.48 -12.79
C LYS A 22 18.82 3.01 -12.68
N ASN A 23 18.44 3.52 -11.53
CA ASN A 23 18.31 4.96 -11.29
C ASN A 23 19.45 5.51 -10.41
N LYS A 24 20.55 4.79 -10.27
CA LYS A 24 21.66 5.07 -9.35
C LYS A 24 22.12 6.53 -9.41
N ASP A 25 22.44 7.02 -10.61
CA ASP A 25 22.94 8.39 -10.78
C ASP A 25 21.94 9.45 -10.33
N MET A 26 20.66 9.24 -10.63
CA MET A 26 19.60 10.16 -10.23
C MET A 26 19.37 10.11 -8.72
N VAL A 27 19.35 8.92 -8.13
CA VAL A 27 19.16 8.72 -6.70
C VAL A 27 20.32 9.36 -5.93
N ASN A 28 21.57 9.09 -6.33
CA ASN A 28 22.76 9.66 -5.74
C ASN A 28 22.78 11.20 -5.83
N LYS A 29 22.37 11.75 -6.98
CA LYS A 29 22.28 13.21 -7.15
C LYS A 29 21.23 13.82 -6.22
N LYS A 30 20.06 13.19 -6.04
CA LYS A 30 18.98 13.70 -5.19
C LYS A 30 19.27 13.56 -3.70
N SER A 31 19.91 12.45 -3.29
CA SER A 31 20.31 12.21 -1.90
C SER A 31 21.57 12.96 -1.49
N ALA A 32 22.32 13.54 -2.45
CA ALA A 32 23.65 14.10 -2.27
C ALA A 32 24.67 13.10 -1.66
N GLN A 33 24.37 11.82 -1.73
CA GLN A 33 25.21 10.72 -1.23
C GLN A 33 25.14 9.53 -2.19
N GLU A 34 26.22 8.73 -2.24
CA GLU A 34 26.20 7.45 -2.92
C GLU A 34 25.38 6.44 -2.11
N LEU A 35 24.48 5.74 -2.78
CA LEU A 35 23.60 4.72 -2.20
C LEU A 35 23.89 3.37 -2.89
N GLU A 36 24.05 2.32 -2.10
CA GLU A 36 24.33 0.97 -2.58
C GLU A 36 23.53 -0.07 -1.81
N VAL A 37 23.02 -1.08 -2.52
CA VAL A 37 22.48 -2.31 -1.88
C VAL A 37 23.68 -3.18 -1.49
N LYS A 38 23.90 -3.32 -0.18
CA LYS A 38 25.00 -4.11 0.39
C LYS A 38 24.60 -5.55 0.65
N TYR A 39 23.42 -5.76 1.20
CA TYR A 39 22.88 -7.08 1.55
C TYR A 39 21.47 -7.30 1.03
N ILE A 40 21.20 -8.54 0.66
CA ILE A 40 19.88 -9.07 0.32
C ILE A 40 19.64 -10.26 1.25
N LEU A 41 18.71 -10.15 2.19
CA LEU A 41 18.35 -11.25 3.07
C LEU A 41 17.21 -12.07 2.47
N ASP A 42 17.44 -13.34 2.19
CA ASP A 42 16.39 -14.29 1.80
C ASP A 42 16.79 -15.70 2.29
N LEU A 43 15.81 -16.57 2.47
CA LEU A 43 16.05 -17.97 2.83
C LEU A 43 16.48 -18.83 1.64
N ARG A 44 16.27 -18.34 0.44
CA ARG A 44 16.57 -19.00 -0.83
C ARG A 44 17.90 -18.51 -1.40
N ASP A 45 18.57 -19.38 -2.15
CA ASP A 45 19.66 -19.00 -3.05
C ASP A 45 19.10 -18.57 -4.41
N PHE A 46 19.86 -17.74 -5.12
CA PHE A 46 19.50 -17.23 -6.45
C PHE A 46 20.66 -17.43 -7.43
N PRO A 47 21.00 -18.70 -7.77
CA PRO A 47 22.15 -18.99 -8.61
C PRO A 47 21.99 -18.38 -10.00
N GLY A 48 23.04 -17.66 -10.42
CA GLY A 48 23.06 -16.94 -11.70
C GLY A 48 22.40 -15.56 -11.70
N ASP A 49 21.84 -15.11 -10.56
CA ASP A 49 21.37 -13.74 -10.42
C ASP A 49 22.57 -12.77 -10.32
N PRO A 50 22.52 -11.59 -10.97
CA PRO A 50 23.61 -10.61 -10.90
C PRO A 50 23.99 -10.17 -9.49
N TYR A 51 23.11 -10.35 -8.52
CA TYR A 51 23.28 -9.95 -7.11
C TYR A 51 23.44 -11.14 -6.16
N GLU A 52 23.68 -12.35 -6.70
CA GLU A 52 23.88 -13.58 -5.91
C GLU A 52 24.90 -13.40 -4.78
N ASN A 53 26.01 -12.69 -5.06
CA ASN A 53 27.07 -12.42 -4.09
C ASN A 53 26.66 -11.48 -2.94
N LYS A 54 25.51 -10.80 -3.01
CA LYS A 54 24.95 -9.95 -1.96
C LYS A 54 23.90 -10.68 -1.11
N VAL A 55 23.52 -11.90 -1.49
CA VAL A 55 22.52 -12.71 -0.77
C VAL A 55 23.13 -13.28 0.51
N ILE A 56 22.42 -13.09 1.60
CA ILE A 56 22.76 -13.61 2.93
C ILE A 56 21.52 -14.25 3.57
N HIS A 57 21.75 -15.14 4.56
CA HIS A 57 20.68 -15.91 5.19
C HIS A 57 20.53 -15.60 6.70
N ASP A 58 21.46 -14.82 7.26
CA ASP A 58 21.43 -14.45 8.67
C ASP A 58 21.24 -12.95 8.83
N PHE A 59 20.12 -12.57 9.47
CA PHE A 59 19.79 -11.17 9.76
C PHE A 59 20.80 -10.49 10.70
N ASN A 60 21.46 -11.26 11.60
CA ASN A 60 22.46 -10.69 12.49
C ASN A 60 23.63 -10.04 11.74
N THR A 61 23.96 -10.52 10.54
CA THR A 61 24.96 -9.88 9.69
C THR A 61 24.61 -8.42 9.38
N ILE A 62 23.32 -8.12 9.16
CA ILE A 62 22.84 -6.76 8.92
C ILE A 62 22.84 -5.93 10.21
N LEU A 63 22.42 -6.54 11.32
CA LEU A 63 22.35 -5.84 12.61
C LEU A 63 23.72 -5.41 13.11
N GLN A 64 24.74 -6.26 12.95
CA GLN A 64 26.12 -6.04 13.41
C GLN A 64 26.93 -5.12 12.50
N ASP A 65 26.42 -4.81 11.30
CA ASP A 65 27.10 -3.91 10.36
C ASP A 65 26.62 -2.47 10.52
N ASP A 66 27.38 -1.65 11.25
CA ASP A 66 27.06 -0.25 11.50
C ASP A 66 27.02 0.60 10.22
N SER A 67 27.64 0.12 9.13
CA SER A 67 27.59 0.82 7.85
C SER A 67 26.23 0.72 7.15
N VAL A 68 25.40 -0.25 7.51
CA VAL A 68 24.02 -0.40 7.03
C VAL A 68 23.11 0.51 7.84
N THR A 69 22.59 1.55 7.21
CA THR A 69 21.75 2.57 7.86
C THR A 69 20.29 2.54 7.43
N ILE A 70 20.00 1.89 6.29
CA ILE A 70 18.64 1.78 5.73
C ILE A 70 18.32 0.32 5.46
N ILE A 71 17.13 -0.09 5.84
CA ILE A 71 16.58 -1.41 5.60
C ILE A 71 15.27 -1.29 4.83
N CYS A 72 15.14 -2.02 3.71
CA CYS A 72 13.90 -2.15 2.95
C CYS A 72 13.27 -3.51 3.28
N GLU A 73 12.21 -3.53 4.10
CA GLU A 73 11.46 -4.73 4.47
C GLU A 73 10.40 -5.02 3.40
N THR A 74 10.51 -6.18 2.74
CA THR A 74 9.62 -6.61 1.65
C THR A 74 9.25 -8.09 1.74
N MET A 75 9.34 -8.68 2.96
CA MET A 75 9.14 -10.12 3.15
C MET A 75 7.67 -10.54 3.11
N GLY A 76 6.78 -9.74 3.64
CA GLY A 76 5.38 -10.12 3.84
C GLY A 76 5.13 -10.93 5.13
N GLY A 77 3.87 -11.02 5.54
CA GLY A 77 3.48 -11.56 6.84
C GLY A 77 3.91 -10.66 7.99
N VAL A 78 3.62 -11.05 9.24
CA VAL A 78 3.90 -10.21 10.41
C VAL A 78 5.08 -10.73 11.24
N GLY A 79 5.22 -12.05 11.42
CA GLY A 79 6.14 -12.66 12.39
C GLY A 79 7.60 -12.19 12.31
N ALA A 80 8.35 -12.65 11.31
CA ALA A 80 9.76 -12.26 11.13
C ALA A 80 9.89 -10.79 10.75
N ALA A 81 8.99 -10.26 9.93
CA ALA A 81 8.99 -8.85 9.53
C ALA A 81 8.92 -7.91 10.75
N TYR A 82 8.04 -8.21 11.72
CA TYR A 82 7.96 -7.43 12.96
C TYR A 82 9.24 -7.50 13.78
N GLN A 83 9.75 -8.71 14.01
CA GLN A 83 10.96 -8.89 14.83
C GLN A 83 12.17 -8.19 14.24
N PHE A 84 12.40 -8.33 12.93
CA PHE A 84 13.53 -7.73 12.25
C PHE A 84 13.40 -6.21 12.17
N THR A 85 12.21 -5.71 11.86
CA THR A 85 11.95 -4.27 11.85
C THR A 85 12.18 -3.65 13.23
N LYS A 86 11.65 -4.27 14.29
CA LYS A 86 11.81 -3.79 15.66
C LYS A 86 13.28 -3.73 16.08
N GLN A 87 14.03 -4.83 15.91
CA GLN A 87 15.46 -4.90 16.24
C GLN A 87 16.29 -3.86 15.45
N ALA A 88 15.97 -3.66 14.18
CA ALA A 88 16.66 -2.66 13.35
C ALA A 88 16.42 -1.24 13.87
N LEU A 89 15.17 -0.89 14.17
CA LEU A 89 14.80 0.43 14.72
C LEU A 89 15.43 0.66 16.10
N GLU A 90 15.46 -0.34 16.97
CA GLU A 90 16.12 -0.28 18.29
C GLU A 90 17.62 -0.02 18.19
N LEU A 91 18.26 -0.37 17.08
CA LEU A 91 19.66 -0.05 16.76
C LEU A 91 19.82 1.26 15.97
N GLY A 92 18.78 2.06 15.82
CA GLY A 92 18.82 3.34 15.11
C GLY A 92 18.92 3.20 13.58
N LYS A 93 18.68 2.00 13.00
CA LYS A 93 18.63 1.82 11.55
C LYS A 93 17.24 2.20 11.04
N SER A 94 17.18 3.04 10.01
CA SER A 94 15.91 3.43 9.38
C SER A 94 15.32 2.27 8.57
N VAL A 95 14.01 2.08 8.64
CA VAL A 95 13.30 1.02 7.92
C VAL A 95 12.23 1.61 7.03
N CYS A 96 12.16 1.14 5.77
CA CYS A 96 10.99 1.34 4.93
C CYS A 96 10.34 0.00 4.58
N THR A 97 9.01 -0.03 4.50
CA THR A 97 8.26 -1.27 4.26
C THR A 97 7.07 -1.06 3.31
N SER A 98 6.75 -2.10 2.54
CA SER A 98 5.50 -2.22 1.79
C SER A 98 4.45 -3.11 2.50
N ASN A 99 4.76 -3.62 3.68
CA ASN A 99 3.99 -4.62 4.39
C ASN A 99 2.81 -3.99 5.16
N LYS A 100 1.66 -3.92 4.51
CA LYS A 100 0.45 -3.35 5.08
C LYS A 100 -0.05 -4.06 6.34
N GLU A 101 0.18 -5.37 6.45
CA GLU A 101 -0.23 -6.14 7.64
C GLU A 101 0.62 -5.78 8.85
N LEU A 102 1.92 -5.63 8.66
CA LEU A 102 2.84 -5.16 9.68
C LEU A 102 2.47 -3.76 10.16
N VAL A 103 2.23 -2.85 9.21
CA VAL A 103 1.88 -1.44 9.52
C VAL A 103 0.53 -1.35 10.23
N ALA A 104 -0.49 -2.05 9.74
CA ALA A 104 -1.82 -2.03 10.36
C ALA A 104 -1.81 -2.57 11.80
N LYS A 105 -0.98 -3.59 12.08
CA LYS A 105 -0.95 -4.26 13.38
C LYS A 105 0.02 -3.61 14.37
N HIS A 106 1.20 -3.22 13.92
CA HIS A 106 2.30 -2.77 14.77
C HIS A 106 2.82 -1.37 14.43
N GLY A 107 2.18 -0.66 13.50
CA GLY A 107 2.62 0.67 13.06
C GLY A 107 2.84 1.68 14.19
N PRO A 108 1.90 1.87 15.14
CA PRO A 108 2.08 2.80 16.24
C PRO A 108 3.28 2.48 17.13
N GLU A 109 3.49 1.21 17.48
CA GLU A 109 4.65 0.77 18.29
C GLU A 109 5.96 1.02 17.54
N LEU A 110 6.05 0.61 16.27
CA LEU A 110 7.26 0.76 15.45
C LEU A 110 7.60 2.24 15.19
N LEU A 111 6.60 3.09 15.00
CA LEU A 111 6.78 4.55 14.90
C LEU A 111 7.29 5.16 16.21
N GLN A 112 6.85 4.66 17.36
CA GLN A 112 7.32 5.10 18.65
C GLN A 112 8.81 4.73 18.85
N ILE A 113 9.16 3.46 18.59
CA ILE A 113 10.55 2.99 18.66
C ILE A 113 11.47 3.82 17.74
N ALA A 114 11.04 4.06 16.49
CA ALA A 114 11.80 4.86 15.55
C ALA A 114 12.08 6.29 16.10
N ARG A 115 11.09 6.92 16.71
CA ARG A 115 11.25 8.23 17.36
C ARG A 115 12.21 8.20 18.53
N GLU A 116 12.11 7.20 19.40
CA GLU A 116 12.97 7.03 20.57
C GLU A 116 14.44 6.81 20.19
N HIS A 117 14.69 6.16 19.03
CA HIS A 117 16.03 5.86 18.53
C HIS A 117 16.52 6.79 17.40
N ASN A 118 15.83 7.93 17.16
CA ASN A 118 16.19 8.95 16.16
C ASN A 118 16.39 8.39 14.75
N CYS A 119 15.57 7.41 14.34
CA CYS A 119 15.55 6.86 13.01
C CYS A 119 14.13 6.94 12.39
N ASN A 120 13.99 6.50 11.15
CA ASN A 120 12.72 6.61 10.43
C ASN A 120 12.08 5.23 10.23
N TYR A 121 10.77 5.17 10.41
CA TYR A 121 9.93 4.07 9.94
C TYR A 121 8.98 4.60 8.89
N LEU A 122 9.21 4.23 7.61
CA LEU A 122 8.49 4.74 6.45
C LEU A 122 7.73 3.60 5.76
N PHE A 123 6.49 3.84 5.34
CA PHE A 123 5.62 2.79 4.81
C PHE A 123 4.74 3.27 3.65
N GLU A 124 5.27 4.16 2.80
CA GLU A 124 4.54 4.70 1.63
C GLU A 124 3.90 3.60 0.79
N ALA A 125 4.65 2.56 0.45
CA ALA A 125 4.18 1.48 -0.41
C ALA A 125 3.21 0.50 0.26
N SER A 126 2.89 0.67 1.55
CA SER A 126 1.89 -0.15 2.26
C SER A 126 0.45 0.18 1.82
N VAL A 127 0.22 1.39 1.30
CA VAL A 127 -1.08 1.83 0.77
C VAL A 127 -0.89 2.42 -0.62
N GLY A 128 -1.69 1.96 -1.59
CA GLY A 128 -1.68 2.50 -2.93
C GLY A 128 -0.47 2.14 -3.79
N GLY A 129 0.42 1.28 -3.32
CA GLY A 129 1.59 0.82 -4.07
C GLY A 129 2.45 1.97 -4.56
N GLY A 130 2.39 2.28 -5.88
CA GLY A 130 3.14 3.39 -6.48
C GLY A 130 2.46 4.76 -6.37
N ILE A 131 1.28 4.86 -5.75
CA ILE A 131 0.59 6.13 -5.55
C ILE A 131 1.18 6.82 -4.31
N PRO A 132 1.77 8.03 -4.43
CA PRO A 132 2.25 8.77 -3.26
C PRO A 132 1.04 9.34 -2.50
N ILE A 133 0.69 8.76 -1.36
CA ILE A 133 -0.43 9.21 -0.53
C ILE A 133 -0.04 9.50 0.92
N ILE A 134 0.79 8.66 1.53
CA ILE A 134 1.18 8.85 2.94
C ILE A 134 2.06 10.08 3.10
N ARG A 135 3.05 10.27 2.22
CA ARG A 135 3.88 11.49 2.22
C ARG A 135 3.05 12.76 1.97
N PRO A 136 2.17 12.83 0.96
CA PRO A 136 1.27 13.97 0.83
C PRO A 136 0.44 14.27 2.06
N LEU A 137 -0.18 13.28 2.69
CA LEU A 137 -0.95 13.48 3.93
C LEU A 137 -0.08 14.05 5.07
N ASN A 138 1.17 13.59 5.20
CA ASN A 138 2.06 13.99 6.29
C ASN A 138 2.81 15.30 6.04
N TYR A 139 3.09 15.65 4.77
CA TYR A 139 3.96 16.79 4.43
C TYR A 139 3.27 17.82 3.55
N SER A 140 2.66 17.43 2.43
CA SER A 140 2.07 18.38 1.49
C SER A 140 0.76 18.97 1.99
N LEU A 141 -0.01 18.19 2.73
CA LEU A 141 -1.30 18.57 3.30
C LEU A 141 -1.21 18.91 4.81
N THR A 142 -0.01 19.23 5.31
CA THR A 142 0.20 19.52 6.75
C THR A 142 -0.65 20.69 7.27
N ALA A 143 -1.01 21.64 6.41
CA ALA A 143 -1.85 22.77 6.78
C ALA A 143 -3.36 22.47 6.75
N GLU A 144 -3.74 21.28 6.26
CA GLU A 144 -5.13 20.88 6.09
C GLU A 144 -5.65 20.11 7.32
N LYS A 145 -6.87 20.42 7.72
CA LYS A 145 -7.69 19.49 8.49
C LYS A 145 -8.37 18.55 7.48
N ILE A 146 -7.90 17.31 7.43
CA ILE A 146 -8.48 16.32 6.52
C ILE A 146 -9.85 15.91 7.05
N GLU A 147 -10.88 16.11 6.24
CA GLU A 147 -12.27 15.81 6.60
C GLU A 147 -12.71 14.42 6.13
N ALA A 148 -12.22 14.00 4.94
CA ALA A 148 -12.53 12.69 4.42
C ALA A 148 -11.41 12.13 3.53
N VAL A 149 -11.30 10.81 3.53
CA VAL A 149 -10.51 10.03 2.57
C VAL A 149 -11.39 8.92 2.02
N ASN A 150 -11.54 8.88 0.70
CA ASN A 150 -12.26 7.84 -0.02
C ASN A 150 -11.31 7.20 -1.02
N GLY A 151 -11.18 5.87 -1.03
CA GLY A 151 -10.19 5.23 -1.89
C GLY A 151 -10.68 3.99 -2.61
N ILE A 152 -10.40 3.92 -3.92
CA ILE A 152 -10.37 2.66 -4.64
C ILE A 152 -8.99 2.06 -4.36
N LEU A 153 -8.91 1.19 -3.34
CA LEU A 153 -7.66 0.73 -2.74
C LEU A 153 -7.22 -0.67 -3.20
N ASN A 154 -8.06 -1.34 -4.01
CA ASN A 154 -7.77 -2.68 -4.51
C ASN A 154 -8.00 -2.75 -6.03
N GLY A 155 -6.95 -3.12 -6.77
CA GLY A 155 -6.98 -3.17 -8.23
C GLY A 155 -7.79 -4.35 -8.78
N THR A 156 -7.80 -5.49 -8.10
CA THR A 156 -8.55 -6.70 -8.49
C THR A 156 -10.05 -6.42 -8.48
N THR A 157 -10.56 -5.88 -7.38
CA THR A 157 -11.99 -5.55 -7.26
C THR A 157 -12.41 -4.44 -8.21
N ASN A 158 -11.57 -3.42 -8.40
CA ASN A 158 -11.88 -2.37 -9.36
C ASN A 158 -11.90 -2.90 -10.81
N TYR A 159 -10.99 -3.83 -11.14
CA TYR A 159 -11.01 -4.51 -12.45
C TYR A 159 -12.31 -5.28 -12.65
N ILE A 160 -12.71 -6.10 -11.66
CA ILE A 160 -13.93 -6.92 -11.73
C ILE A 160 -15.16 -6.02 -11.92
N LEU A 161 -15.37 -5.02 -11.05
CA LEU A 161 -16.51 -4.10 -11.14
C LEU A 161 -16.51 -3.32 -12.46
N SER A 162 -15.34 -2.90 -12.95
CA SER A 162 -15.23 -2.19 -14.24
C SER A 162 -15.64 -3.05 -15.43
N LYS A 163 -15.35 -4.35 -15.40
CA LYS A 163 -15.74 -5.30 -16.45
C LYS A 163 -17.22 -5.62 -16.36
N MET A 164 -17.74 -5.89 -15.17
CA MET A 164 -19.16 -6.12 -14.95
C MET A 164 -20.00 -4.95 -15.49
N GLU A 165 -19.59 -3.71 -15.17
CA GLU A 165 -20.28 -2.50 -15.64
C GLU A 165 -20.25 -2.37 -17.17
N LYS A 166 -19.08 -2.57 -17.80
CA LYS A 166 -18.90 -2.30 -19.23
C LYS A 166 -19.42 -3.40 -20.14
N GLU A 167 -19.34 -4.64 -19.70
CA GLU A 167 -19.63 -5.82 -20.53
C GLU A 167 -20.92 -6.55 -20.11
N GLY A 168 -21.53 -6.14 -18.97
CA GLY A 168 -22.69 -6.84 -18.41
C GLY A 168 -22.39 -8.27 -17.96
N ALA A 169 -21.10 -8.59 -17.74
CA ALA A 169 -20.67 -9.92 -17.36
C ALA A 169 -20.97 -10.19 -15.87
N ASP A 170 -21.15 -11.46 -15.52
CA ASP A 170 -21.31 -11.88 -14.13
C ASP A 170 -19.97 -11.91 -13.37
N PHE A 171 -20.06 -11.86 -12.04
CA PHE A 171 -18.90 -11.82 -11.14
C PHE A 171 -17.94 -13.00 -11.35
N ASP A 172 -18.45 -14.23 -11.43
CA ASP A 172 -17.62 -15.43 -11.50
C ASP A 172 -16.83 -15.50 -12.80
N THR A 173 -17.46 -15.13 -13.92
CA THR A 173 -16.81 -15.05 -15.24
C THR A 173 -15.65 -14.04 -15.21
N VAL A 174 -15.88 -12.85 -14.66
CA VAL A 174 -14.85 -11.82 -14.61
C VAL A 174 -13.75 -12.15 -13.60
N LEU A 175 -14.08 -12.76 -12.46
CA LEU A 175 -13.10 -13.23 -11.50
C LEU A 175 -12.14 -14.24 -12.13
N LYS A 176 -12.68 -15.20 -12.89
CA LYS A 176 -11.85 -16.18 -13.60
C LYS A 176 -10.92 -15.49 -14.60
N GLU A 177 -11.42 -14.54 -15.37
CA GLU A 177 -10.59 -13.76 -16.29
C GLU A 177 -9.49 -12.99 -15.56
N ALA A 178 -9.80 -12.41 -14.39
CA ALA A 178 -8.81 -11.72 -13.55
C ALA A 178 -7.71 -12.68 -13.07
N GLN A 179 -8.07 -13.90 -12.70
CA GLN A 179 -7.11 -14.95 -12.33
C GLN A 179 -6.23 -15.36 -13.50
N ASP A 180 -6.82 -15.60 -14.68
CA ASP A 180 -6.10 -16.01 -15.89
C ASP A 180 -5.09 -14.91 -16.35
N LYS A 181 -5.39 -13.63 -16.07
CA LYS A 181 -4.51 -12.50 -16.33
C LYS A 181 -3.51 -12.20 -15.20
N GLY A 182 -3.56 -12.93 -14.09
CA GLY A 182 -2.71 -12.70 -12.92
C GLY A 182 -3.05 -11.44 -12.12
N TYR A 183 -4.25 -10.90 -12.26
CA TYR A 183 -4.75 -9.78 -11.45
C TYR A 183 -5.39 -10.25 -10.14
N ALA A 184 -5.88 -11.48 -10.08
CA ALA A 184 -6.37 -12.13 -8.87
C ALA A 184 -5.57 -13.40 -8.60
N GLU A 185 -5.31 -13.68 -7.31
CA GLU A 185 -4.71 -14.92 -6.87
C GLU A 185 -5.73 -16.08 -6.93
N ARG A 186 -5.24 -17.31 -6.79
CA ARG A 186 -6.12 -18.50 -6.74
C ARG A 186 -7.10 -18.44 -5.57
N ASN A 187 -6.67 -17.92 -4.43
CA ASN A 187 -7.56 -17.57 -3.30
C ASN A 187 -7.70 -16.04 -3.22
N PRO A 188 -8.74 -15.46 -3.86
CA PRO A 188 -8.92 -14.02 -3.96
C PRO A 188 -9.67 -13.40 -2.78
N GLU A 189 -9.99 -14.17 -1.74
CA GLU A 189 -10.86 -13.77 -0.62
C GLU A 189 -10.49 -12.43 -0.01
N ALA A 190 -9.19 -12.21 0.24
CA ALA A 190 -8.72 -10.95 0.82
C ALA A 190 -9.04 -9.73 -0.06
N ASP A 191 -9.08 -9.91 -1.37
CA ASP A 191 -9.44 -8.86 -2.32
C ASP A 191 -10.97 -8.72 -2.42
N VAL A 192 -11.66 -9.80 -2.80
CA VAL A 192 -13.09 -9.73 -3.17
C VAL A 192 -14.01 -9.48 -1.97
N GLU A 193 -13.61 -9.89 -0.76
CA GLU A 193 -14.33 -9.59 0.48
C GLU A 193 -13.91 -8.25 1.11
N GLY A 194 -12.97 -7.51 0.49
CA GLY A 194 -12.61 -6.15 0.88
C GLY A 194 -11.57 -6.05 2.00
N TYR A 195 -11.01 -7.15 2.51
CA TYR A 195 -10.06 -7.13 3.64
C TYR A 195 -8.75 -6.41 3.31
N ASP A 196 -8.27 -6.49 2.05
CA ASP A 196 -7.12 -5.73 1.60
C ASP A 196 -7.39 -4.21 1.65
N ALA A 197 -8.54 -3.78 1.14
CA ALA A 197 -8.95 -2.37 1.19
C ALA A 197 -9.17 -1.90 2.64
N CYS A 198 -9.67 -2.79 3.52
CA CYS A 198 -9.89 -2.53 4.93
C CYS A 198 -8.60 -2.20 5.68
N ARG A 199 -7.55 -3.00 5.52
CA ARG A 199 -6.24 -2.71 6.12
C ARG A 199 -5.67 -1.37 5.64
N LYS A 200 -5.82 -1.07 4.36
CA LYS A 200 -5.33 0.18 3.77
C LYS A 200 -6.08 1.41 4.27
N ILE A 201 -7.42 1.35 4.34
CA ILE A 201 -8.18 2.50 4.86
C ILE A 201 -7.96 2.68 6.36
N ALA A 202 -7.74 1.61 7.14
CA ALA A 202 -7.39 1.72 8.54
C ALA A 202 -6.05 2.44 8.75
N ILE A 203 -5.03 2.17 7.91
CA ILE A 203 -3.76 2.89 7.93
C ILE A 203 -3.97 4.38 7.61
N LEU A 204 -4.69 4.71 6.54
CA LEU A 204 -4.96 6.09 6.15
C LEU A 204 -5.75 6.84 7.23
N SER A 205 -6.75 6.18 7.83
CA SER A 205 -7.54 6.75 8.94
C SER A 205 -6.68 7.01 10.16
N SER A 206 -5.78 6.08 10.50
CA SER A 206 -4.87 6.25 11.63
C SER A 206 -3.96 7.46 11.45
N LEU A 207 -3.47 7.69 10.24
CA LEU A 207 -2.67 8.87 9.90
C LEU A 207 -3.50 10.16 9.95
N MET A 208 -4.71 10.12 9.39
CA MET A 208 -5.63 11.27 9.33
C MET A 208 -6.03 11.76 10.72
N PHE A 209 -6.33 10.84 11.65
CA PHE A 209 -6.82 11.18 13.00
C PHE A 209 -5.73 11.19 14.07
N GLY A 210 -4.50 10.75 13.78
CA GLY A 210 -3.45 10.56 14.77
C GLY A 210 -3.78 9.53 15.86
N LYS A 211 -4.75 8.66 15.61
CA LYS A 211 -5.25 7.61 16.51
C LYS A 211 -5.19 6.27 15.79
N ASN A 212 -4.88 5.19 16.51
CA ASN A 212 -4.87 3.85 15.92
C ASN A 212 -6.29 3.39 15.57
N VAL A 213 -6.54 3.08 14.31
CA VAL A 213 -7.78 2.47 13.82
C VAL A 213 -7.51 0.99 13.62
N ASP A 214 -8.17 0.16 14.43
CA ASP A 214 -8.07 -1.30 14.38
C ASP A 214 -8.84 -1.84 13.18
N SER A 215 -8.13 -2.36 12.19
CA SER A 215 -8.76 -2.89 10.97
C SER A 215 -9.72 -4.07 11.22
N GLU A 216 -9.56 -4.80 12.33
CA GLU A 216 -10.47 -5.89 12.67
C GLU A 216 -11.86 -5.41 13.12
N LYS A 217 -11.98 -4.12 13.46
CA LYS A 217 -13.23 -3.47 13.87
C LYS A 217 -13.90 -2.64 12.79
N VAL A 218 -13.25 -2.49 11.64
CA VAL A 218 -13.81 -1.72 10.52
C VAL A 218 -14.88 -2.56 9.81
N PRO A 219 -16.13 -2.10 9.73
CA PRO A 219 -17.18 -2.75 8.94
C PRO A 219 -16.71 -2.92 7.49
N THR A 220 -16.75 -4.16 7.00
CA THR A 220 -16.22 -4.48 5.67
C THR A 220 -17.21 -5.37 4.93
N GLU A 221 -17.65 -4.91 3.76
CA GLU A 221 -18.44 -5.67 2.79
C GLU A 221 -17.72 -5.71 1.45
N GLY A 222 -17.57 -6.92 0.88
CA GLY A 222 -16.92 -7.15 -0.41
C GLY A 222 -17.85 -6.98 -1.60
N ILE A 223 -17.40 -7.47 -2.76
CA ILE A 223 -18.12 -7.31 -4.04
C ILE A 223 -18.80 -8.59 -4.51
N THR A 224 -18.70 -9.68 -3.79
CA THR A 224 -19.17 -11.02 -4.19
C THR A 224 -20.69 -11.09 -4.37
N LYS A 225 -21.44 -10.15 -3.78
CA LYS A 225 -22.90 -10.08 -3.92
C LYS A 225 -23.37 -9.10 -5.00
N ILE A 226 -22.47 -8.37 -5.64
CA ILE A 226 -22.81 -7.41 -6.69
C ILE A 226 -23.13 -8.19 -7.98
N THR A 227 -24.23 -7.86 -8.61
CA THR A 227 -24.75 -8.50 -9.82
C THR A 227 -24.76 -7.55 -11.02
N ALA A 228 -24.93 -8.11 -12.22
CA ALA A 228 -25.11 -7.29 -13.43
C ALA A 228 -26.37 -6.40 -13.33
N ALA A 229 -27.45 -6.89 -12.68
CA ALA A 229 -28.67 -6.11 -12.47
C ALA A 229 -28.45 -4.86 -11.59
N ASP A 230 -27.54 -4.94 -10.61
CA ASP A 230 -27.20 -3.77 -9.79
C ASP A 230 -26.57 -2.65 -10.64
N PHE A 231 -25.75 -3.03 -11.64
CA PHE A 231 -25.19 -2.07 -12.60
C PHE A 231 -26.25 -1.49 -13.54
N GLU A 232 -27.24 -2.29 -13.96
CA GLU A 232 -28.35 -1.78 -14.78
C GLU A 232 -29.13 -0.69 -14.01
N TYR A 233 -29.44 -0.95 -12.73
CA TYR A 233 -30.13 0.03 -11.87
C TYR A 233 -29.26 1.27 -11.61
N ALA A 234 -27.98 1.07 -11.29
CA ALA A 234 -27.05 2.16 -11.07
C ALA A 234 -26.94 3.04 -12.33
N ASN A 235 -26.75 2.42 -13.49
CA ASN A 235 -26.63 3.12 -14.76
C ASN A 235 -27.89 3.91 -15.14
N ALA A 236 -29.07 3.34 -14.88
CA ALA A 236 -30.36 4.03 -15.11
C ALA A 236 -30.52 5.28 -14.23
N ALA A 237 -29.87 5.30 -13.07
CA ALA A 237 -29.86 6.44 -12.15
C ALA A 237 -28.65 7.38 -12.33
N GLU A 238 -27.84 7.22 -13.39
CA GLU A 238 -26.59 7.98 -13.64
C GLU A 238 -25.50 7.77 -12.58
N TYR A 239 -25.43 6.55 -12.01
CA TYR A 239 -24.41 6.13 -11.04
C TYR A 239 -23.57 5.00 -11.59
N THR A 240 -22.42 4.77 -10.97
CA THR A 240 -21.60 3.55 -11.10
C THR A 240 -21.36 2.94 -9.72
N ILE A 241 -20.89 1.70 -9.65
CA ILE A 241 -20.56 1.01 -8.40
C ILE A 241 -19.06 0.82 -8.29
N LYS A 242 -18.49 1.27 -7.17
CA LYS A 242 -17.06 1.08 -6.81
C LYS A 242 -16.94 0.52 -5.41
N LEU A 243 -15.95 -0.36 -5.17
CA LEU A 243 -15.56 -0.72 -3.80
C LEU A 243 -14.70 0.40 -3.23
N LEU A 244 -15.17 1.06 -2.18
CA LEU A 244 -14.43 2.12 -1.52
C LEU A 244 -14.04 1.73 -0.11
N GLY A 245 -12.78 2.01 0.26
CA GLY A 245 -12.43 2.30 1.64
C GLY A 245 -12.75 3.76 1.90
N ARG A 246 -13.59 4.02 2.91
CA ARG A 246 -14.04 5.35 3.28
C ARG A 246 -13.68 5.66 4.73
N SER A 247 -13.15 6.86 4.95
CA SER A 247 -12.90 7.42 6.26
C SER A 247 -13.37 8.87 6.28
N ARG A 248 -14.23 9.25 7.23
CA ARG A 248 -14.78 10.60 7.35
C ARG A 248 -14.81 11.04 8.80
N ALA A 249 -14.30 12.24 9.09
CA ALA A 249 -14.48 12.89 10.36
C ALA A 249 -15.97 13.25 10.56
N ILE A 250 -16.53 12.89 11.70
CA ILE A 250 -17.87 13.33 12.12
C ILE A 250 -17.72 14.56 13.02
N ASP A 251 -16.78 14.51 13.93
CA ASP A 251 -16.33 15.59 14.80
C ASP A 251 -14.82 15.45 15.10
N ASP A 252 -14.31 16.22 16.07
CA ASP A 252 -12.88 16.20 16.42
C ASP A 252 -12.41 14.88 17.05
N ASP A 253 -13.32 14.08 17.59
CA ASP A 253 -13.03 12.83 18.30
C ASP A 253 -13.59 11.59 17.64
N THR A 254 -14.53 11.73 16.72
CA THR A 254 -15.32 10.65 16.13
C THR A 254 -15.13 10.58 14.62
N ALA A 255 -14.90 9.39 14.11
CA ALA A 255 -14.81 9.12 12.69
C ALA A 255 -15.65 7.91 12.28
N GLU A 256 -16.20 7.96 11.08
CA GLU A 256 -16.78 6.83 10.38
C GLU A 256 -15.72 6.21 9.48
N VAL A 257 -15.46 4.91 9.64
CA VAL A 257 -14.52 4.15 8.78
C VAL A 257 -15.20 2.86 8.33
N MET A 258 -15.21 2.60 7.01
CA MET A 258 -15.81 1.39 6.45
C MET A 258 -15.22 1.01 5.09
N VAL A 259 -15.47 -0.22 4.67
CA VAL A 259 -15.28 -0.69 3.29
C VAL A 259 -16.59 -1.29 2.80
N ALA A 260 -17.07 -0.80 1.67
CA ALA A 260 -18.26 -1.35 1.03
C ALA A 260 -18.31 -0.99 -0.47
N PRO A 261 -19.18 -1.65 -1.25
CA PRO A 261 -19.61 -1.13 -2.55
C PRO A 261 -20.42 0.16 -2.37
N PHE A 262 -20.04 1.20 -3.10
CA PHE A 262 -20.75 2.49 -3.09
C PHE A 262 -21.24 2.83 -4.49
N MET A 263 -22.44 3.38 -4.56
CA MET A 263 -22.93 4.07 -5.74
C MET A 263 -22.34 5.47 -5.81
N LEU A 264 -21.62 5.77 -6.88
CA LEU A 264 -21.05 7.08 -7.15
C LEU A 264 -21.73 7.73 -8.36
N PRO A 265 -22.07 9.02 -8.31
CA PRO A 265 -22.48 9.76 -9.51
C PRO A 265 -21.42 9.60 -10.60
N LYS A 266 -21.82 9.49 -11.87
CA LYS A 266 -20.89 9.30 -12.99
C LYS A 266 -19.92 10.45 -13.20
N ASP A 267 -20.27 11.65 -12.73
CA ASP A 267 -19.41 12.84 -12.75
C ASP A 267 -18.41 12.91 -11.60
N HIS A 268 -18.52 12.03 -10.60
CA HIS A 268 -17.57 11.98 -9.48
C HIS A 268 -16.18 11.49 -9.98
N PRO A 269 -15.05 12.13 -9.59
CA PRO A 269 -13.71 11.76 -10.08
C PRO A 269 -13.36 10.29 -9.90
N LEU A 270 -13.75 9.66 -8.77
CA LEU A 270 -13.51 8.23 -8.54
C LEU A 270 -14.33 7.31 -9.48
N ALA A 271 -15.45 7.77 -10.03
CA ALA A 271 -16.23 7.00 -10.99
C ALA A 271 -15.45 6.70 -12.27
N MET A 272 -14.53 7.60 -12.65
CA MET A 272 -13.71 7.49 -13.85
C MET A 272 -12.49 6.56 -13.69
N VAL A 273 -12.27 5.99 -12.51
CA VAL A 273 -11.15 5.07 -12.26
C VAL A 273 -11.54 3.66 -12.67
N TYR A 274 -10.94 3.15 -13.73
CA TYR A 274 -11.25 1.85 -14.32
C TYR A 274 -10.07 0.87 -14.28
N GLY A 275 -10.39 -0.41 -14.47
CA GLY A 275 -9.40 -1.49 -14.58
C GLY A 275 -8.64 -1.71 -13.28
N VAL A 276 -7.35 -2.00 -13.38
CA VAL A 276 -6.47 -2.31 -12.23
C VAL A 276 -5.94 -1.07 -11.51
N PHE A 277 -6.41 0.12 -11.89
CA PHE A 277 -5.93 1.35 -11.27
C PHE A 277 -6.61 1.61 -9.94
N ASN A 278 -5.87 2.29 -9.07
CA ASN A 278 -6.32 2.75 -7.78
C ASN A 278 -6.36 4.28 -7.75
N ALA A 279 -7.15 4.83 -6.84
CA ALA A 279 -7.15 6.25 -6.55
C ALA A 279 -7.52 6.50 -5.11
N VAL A 280 -6.95 7.57 -4.53
CA VAL A 280 -7.32 8.07 -3.20
C VAL A 280 -7.78 9.51 -3.37
N PHE A 281 -9.00 9.78 -2.94
CA PHE A 281 -9.65 11.07 -2.97
C PHE A 281 -9.67 11.63 -1.56
N VAL A 282 -9.06 12.79 -1.38
CA VAL A 282 -8.87 13.44 -0.08
C VAL A 282 -9.61 14.78 -0.09
N THR A 283 -10.44 15.01 0.92
CA THR A 283 -11.13 16.28 1.15
C THR A 283 -10.51 16.98 2.36
N GLY A 284 -9.98 18.15 2.15
CA GLY A 284 -9.43 19.04 3.17
C GLY A 284 -10.29 20.28 3.34
N ASN A 285 -10.21 20.92 4.51
CA ASN A 285 -11.05 22.05 4.87
C ASN A 285 -10.69 23.37 4.14
N MET A 286 -9.45 23.52 3.64
CA MET A 286 -8.99 24.74 2.99
C MET A 286 -8.71 24.51 1.50
N LEU A 287 -8.05 23.43 1.14
CA LEU A 287 -7.75 23.08 -0.24
C LEU A 287 -9.00 22.55 -0.98
N GLY A 288 -9.93 21.92 -0.25
CA GLY A 288 -11.02 21.16 -0.83
C GLY A 288 -10.56 19.78 -1.29
N ASP A 289 -11.01 19.38 -2.48
CA ASP A 289 -10.79 18.03 -2.99
C ASP A 289 -9.47 17.90 -3.75
N SER A 290 -8.78 16.80 -3.50
CA SER A 290 -7.61 16.38 -4.25
C SER A 290 -7.67 14.87 -4.52
N MET A 291 -7.10 14.42 -5.65
CA MET A 291 -7.09 13.01 -6.01
C MET A 291 -5.69 12.55 -6.42
N TYR A 292 -5.28 11.40 -5.87
CA TYR A 292 -4.04 10.71 -6.17
C TYR A 292 -4.38 9.41 -6.92
N TYR A 293 -3.89 9.28 -8.15
CA TYR A 293 -4.25 8.20 -9.05
C TYR A 293 -3.02 7.50 -9.62
N GLY A 294 -3.08 6.18 -9.76
CA GLY A 294 -1.97 5.42 -10.35
C GLY A 294 -2.12 3.91 -10.21
N ARG A 295 -0.99 3.21 -10.34
CA ARG A 295 -0.94 1.76 -10.13
C ARG A 295 -0.85 1.44 -8.63
N GLY A 296 -1.87 0.78 -8.11
CA GLY A 296 -1.96 0.40 -6.69
C GLY A 296 -1.11 -0.82 -6.30
N ALA A 297 -0.51 -1.50 -7.25
CA ALA A 297 0.34 -2.67 -7.05
C ALA A 297 1.32 -2.85 -8.22
N GLY A 298 2.27 -3.76 -8.06
CA GLY A 298 3.24 -4.17 -9.07
C GLY A 298 4.68 -4.03 -8.61
N LYS A 299 5.59 -4.82 -9.19
CA LYS A 299 7.01 -4.87 -8.83
C LYS A 299 7.63 -3.48 -8.75
N LEU A 300 7.70 -2.78 -9.88
CA LEU A 300 8.38 -1.50 -9.96
C LEU A 300 7.58 -0.34 -9.34
N PRO A 301 6.25 -0.23 -9.49
CA PRO A 301 5.48 0.80 -8.79
C PRO A 301 5.66 0.76 -7.27
N THR A 302 5.54 -0.43 -6.66
CA THR A 302 5.71 -0.61 -5.21
C THR A 302 7.14 -0.35 -4.76
N ALA A 303 8.13 -0.83 -5.53
CA ALA A 303 9.54 -0.63 -5.22
C ALA A 303 9.99 0.83 -5.38
N SER A 304 9.34 1.60 -6.24
CA SER A 304 9.66 3.01 -6.49
C SER A 304 9.17 3.93 -5.38
N ALA A 305 8.10 3.57 -4.67
CA ALA A 305 7.54 4.34 -3.57
C ALA A 305 8.40 4.27 -2.32
#